data_f40a5ccf4c4ea1f4968b88f54ca69875
#
_entry.id   f40a5ccf4c4ea1f4968b88f54ca69875
#
_cell.length_a   1.000
_cell.length_b   1.000
_cell.length_c   1.000
_cell.angle_alpha   90.00
_cell.angle_beta   90.00
_cell.angle_gamma   90.00
#
_symmetry.space_group_name_H-M   'P 1'
#
loop_
_entity.id
_entity.type
_entity.pdbx_description
1 polymer ?
#
loop_
_entity_poly.entity_id
_entity_poly.type
_entity_poly.pdbx_seq_one_letter_code
_entity_poly.pdbx_strand_id
1 'polypeptide(L)'
;MVNKRVDLTPVQIEHLKSLVTGLVSTNETVLDQHGRDESAIPPVRPSAVVMPQNTEEVAKVLAYCNAEKIPVVAFGAGSSLEGHVLPLFGGISLDLTQMNKIIEVRADDLIVRVQPGVHRMALNENWQVLVYFSQLTQELMPH
;
A
#
# COMPACT_ATOMS: atom_id res chain seq x y z
N MET A 1 19.21 2.96 20.51
CA MET A 1 19.45 1.68 19.81
C MET A 1 19.31 1.96 18.33
N VAL A 2 20.37 1.76 17.54
CA VAL A 2 20.25 1.85 16.07
C VAL A 2 19.47 0.62 15.62
N ASN A 3 18.23 0.80 15.16
CA ASN A 3 17.46 -0.31 14.60
C ASN A 3 18.20 -0.84 13.38
N LYS A 4 18.69 -2.07 13.48
CA LYS A 4 19.40 -2.74 12.40
C LYS A 4 18.40 -3.02 11.27
N ARG A 5 18.80 -2.75 10.02
CA ARG A 5 18.04 -3.13 8.83
C ARG A 5 17.76 -4.64 8.84
N VAL A 6 16.54 -5.02 8.53
CA VAL A 6 16.10 -6.41 8.42
C VAL A 6 15.99 -6.78 6.94
N ASP A 7 16.87 -7.67 6.49
CA ASP A 7 16.80 -8.25 5.14
C ASP A 7 16.21 -9.66 5.23
N LEU A 8 15.32 -9.99 4.28
CA LEU A 8 14.65 -11.28 4.25
C LEU A 8 15.56 -12.38 3.66
N THR A 9 15.45 -13.57 4.24
CA THR A 9 16.05 -14.79 3.68
C THR A 9 15.23 -15.32 2.51
N PRO A 10 15.82 -16.13 1.59
CA PRO A 10 15.07 -16.78 0.51
C PRO A 10 13.90 -17.64 1.03
N VAL A 11 14.05 -18.30 2.18
CA VAL A 11 13.00 -19.11 2.81
C VAL A 11 11.81 -18.25 3.23
N GLN A 12 12.05 -17.08 3.82
CA GLN A 12 10.99 -16.14 4.20
C GLN A 12 10.27 -15.58 2.98
N ILE A 13 10.98 -15.30 1.88
CA ILE A 13 10.38 -14.85 0.63
C ILE A 13 9.48 -15.94 0.04
N GLU A 14 9.92 -17.20 -0.02
CA GLU A 14 9.10 -18.31 -0.49
C GLU A 14 7.87 -18.55 0.40
N HIS A 15 8.01 -18.38 1.71
CA HIS A 15 6.86 -18.46 2.60
C HIS A 15 5.85 -17.34 2.32
N LEU A 16 6.29 -16.10 2.13
CA LEU A 16 5.41 -14.98 1.74
C LEU A 16 4.66 -15.27 0.44
N LYS A 17 5.33 -15.88 -0.55
CA LYS A 17 4.66 -16.30 -1.80
C LYS A 17 3.55 -17.32 -1.57
N SER A 18 3.65 -18.15 -0.56
CA SER A 18 2.61 -19.14 -0.23
C SER A 18 1.39 -18.54 0.48
N LEU A 19 1.50 -17.32 1.02
CA LEU A 19 0.45 -16.65 1.79
C LEU A 19 -0.49 -15.82 0.94
N VAL A 20 -0.09 -15.47 -0.30
CA VAL A 20 -0.84 -14.59 -1.19
C VAL A 20 -1.02 -15.24 -2.56
N THR A 21 -2.14 -14.96 -3.21
CA THR A 21 -2.39 -15.32 -4.62
C THR A 21 -1.86 -14.25 -5.57
N GLY A 22 -1.59 -13.07 -5.04
CA GLY A 22 -0.98 -11.97 -5.77
C GLY A 22 0.54 -12.13 -5.94
N LEU A 23 1.19 -11.07 -6.34
CA LEU A 23 2.61 -11.05 -6.63
C LEU A 23 3.45 -10.86 -5.35
N VAL A 24 4.53 -11.62 -5.23
CA VAL A 24 5.67 -11.28 -4.35
C VAL A 24 6.89 -11.06 -5.24
N SER A 25 7.39 -9.83 -5.26
CA SER A 25 8.48 -9.42 -6.16
C SER A 25 9.75 -9.09 -5.39
N THR A 26 10.88 -9.55 -5.92
CA THR A 26 12.23 -9.16 -5.53
C THR A 26 12.99 -8.51 -6.70
N ASN A 27 12.26 -8.14 -7.77
CA ASN A 27 12.82 -7.46 -8.93
C ASN A 27 13.32 -6.07 -8.53
N GLU A 28 14.54 -5.73 -8.89
CA GLU A 28 15.18 -4.47 -8.49
C GLU A 28 14.39 -3.23 -8.88
N THR A 29 13.82 -3.20 -10.10
CA THR A 29 13.02 -2.07 -10.57
C THR A 29 11.77 -1.87 -9.70
N VAL A 30 11.12 -2.98 -9.30
CA VAL A 30 9.96 -2.94 -8.41
C VAL A 30 10.36 -2.49 -7.02
N LEU A 31 11.49 -2.99 -6.50
CA LEU A 31 12.01 -2.56 -5.19
C LEU A 31 12.38 -1.07 -5.20
N ASP A 32 12.95 -0.55 -6.28
CA ASP A 32 13.27 0.87 -6.43
C ASP A 32 12.02 1.75 -6.43
N GLN A 33 10.95 1.32 -7.10
CA GLN A 33 9.68 2.05 -7.12
C GLN A 33 9.04 2.14 -5.73
N HIS A 34 9.17 1.08 -4.92
CA HIS A 34 8.63 1.01 -3.56
C HIS A 34 9.59 1.49 -2.47
N GLY A 35 10.78 1.91 -2.87
CA GLY A 35 11.82 2.42 -1.96
C GLY A 35 12.01 3.93 -2.06
N ARG A 36 11.15 4.66 -2.75
CA ARG A 36 11.22 6.12 -2.93
C ARG A 36 9.85 6.76 -2.88
N ASP A 37 9.82 8.02 -2.50
CA ASP A 37 8.68 8.92 -2.59
C ASP A 37 9.16 10.33 -2.99
N GLU A 38 8.30 11.32 -2.91
CA GLU A 38 8.60 12.72 -3.24
C GLU A 38 9.26 13.49 -2.07
N SER A 39 9.64 12.81 -0.99
CA SER A 39 10.33 13.43 0.14
C SER A 39 11.82 13.68 -0.16
N ALA A 40 12.47 14.47 0.71
CA ALA A 40 13.92 14.67 0.67
C ALA A 40 14.72 13.52 1.27
N ILE A 41 14.06 12.45 1.75
CA ILE A 41 14.72 11.31 2.38
C ILE A 41 15.34 10.43 1.28
N PRO A 42 16.61 9.99 1.43
CA PRO A 42 17.23 9.11 0.47
C PRO A 42 16.45 7.82 0.25
N PRO A 43 16.35 7.31 -1.00
CA PRO A 43 15.65 6.07 -1.28
C PRO A 43 16.18 4.88 -0.49
N VAL A 44 15.26 4.02 -0.01
CA VAL A 44 15.59 2.79 0.72
C VAL A 44 14.76 1.65 0.17
N ARG A 45 15.40 0.64 -0.46
CA ARG A 45 14.70 -0.52 -1.02
C ARG A 45 14.15 -1.43 0.07
N PRO A 46 12.91 -1.95 -0.05
CA PRO A 46 12.47 -3.10 0.74
C PRO A 46 13.23 -4.38 0.30
N SER A 47 13.16 -5.44 1.09
CA SER A 47 13.68 -6.76 0.70
C SER A 47 12.75 -7.48 -0.27
N ALA A 48 11.45 -7.19 -0.21
CA ALA A 48 10.44 -7.69 -1.13
C ALA A 48 9.23 -6.75 -1.17
N VAL A 49 8.49 -6.79 -2.27
CA VAL A 49 7.17 -6.18 -2.41
C VAL A 49 6.14 -7.29 -2.44
N VAL A 50 5.12 -7.19 -1.59
CA VAL A 50 4.02 -8.16 -1.49
C VAL A 50 2.72 -7.47 -1.89
N MET A 51 2.02 -8.03 -2.88
CA MET A 51 0.78 -7.47 -3.45
C MET A 51 -0.42 -8.39 -3.15
N PRO A 52 -1.06 -8.29 -1.98
CA PRO A 52 -2.22 -9.11 -1.63
C PRO A 52 -3.45 -8.70 -2.45
N GLN A 53 -4.37 -9.65 -2.63
CA GLN A 53 -5.61 -9.44 -3.39
C GLN A 53 -6.84 -9.21 -2.49
N ASN A 54 -6.73 -9.51 -1.22
CA ASN A 54 -7.84 -9.44 -0.25
C ASN A 54 -7.35 -9.26 1.19
N THR A 55 -8.29 -8.97 2.08
CA THR A 55 -8.03 -8.71 3.50
C THR A 55 -7.46 -9.93 4.24
N GLU A 56 -7.88 -11.13 3.86
CA GLU A 56 -7.43 -12.38 4.46
C GLU A 56 -5.95 -12.62 4.18
N GLU A 57 -5.49 -12.32 2.98
CA GLU A 57 -4.07 -12.38 2.63
C GLU A 57 -3.26 -11.34 3.40
N VAL A 58 -3.76 -10.10 3.50
CA VAL A 58 -3.13 -9.06 4.33
C VAL A 58 -2.96 -9.55 5.76
N ALA A 59 -4.01 -10.12 6.36
CA ALA A 59 -3.96 -10.63 7.72
C ALA A 59 -2.91 -11.74 7.91
N LYS A 60 -2.82 -12.70 6.95
CA LYS A 60 -1.81 -13.77 6.98
C LYS A 60 -0.39 -13.22 6.88
N VAL A 61 -0.14 -12.29 5.95
CA VAL A 61 1.16 -11.65 5.78
C VAL A 61 1.57 -10.90 7.04
N LEU A 62 0.67 -10.10 7.62
CA LEU A 62 0.95 -9.35 8.84
C LEU A 62 1.20 -10.26 10.05
N ALA A 63 0.44 -11.35 10.20
CA ALA A 63 0.64 -12.34 11.26
C ALA A 63 2.02 -12.99 11.15
N TYR A 64 2.41 -13.40 9.95
CA TYR A 64 3.74 -13.97 9.69
C TYR A 64 4.85 -12.95 9.98
N CYS A 65 4.75 -11.75 9.40
CA CYS A 65 5.75 -10.71 9.61
C CYS A 65 5.90 -10.33 11.09
N ASN A 66 4.80 -10.31 11.85
CA ASN A 66 4.84 -10.05 13.28
C ASN A 66 5.56 -11.18 14.06
N ALA A 67 5.33 -12.45 13.72
CA ALA A 67 6.00 -13.59 14.32
C ALA A 67 7.52 -13.57 14.05
N GLU A 68 7.90 -13.28 12.81
CA GLU A 68 9.30 -13.24 12.36
C GLU A 68 9.99 -11.90 12.63
N LYS A 69 9.29 -10.90 13.21
CA LYS A 69 9.81 -9.54 13.43
C LYS A 69 10.29 -8.84 12.17
N ILE A 70 9.61 -9.09 11.06
CA ILE A 70 9.86 -8.44 9.76
C ILE A 70 9.12 -7.11 9.74
N PRO A 71 9.79 -5.97 9.52
CA PRO A 71 9.14 -4.68 9.32
C PRO A 71 8.23 -4.69 8.09
N VAL A 72 7.06 -4.06 8.20
CA VAL A 72 6.10 -3.92 7.11
C VAL A 72 5.77 -2.45 6.93
N VAL A 73 5.86 -1.97 5.69
CA VAL A 73 5.43 -0.63 5.31
C VAL A 73 4.32 -0.76 4.27
N ALA A 74 3.15 -0.17 4.55
CA ALA A 74 2.05 -0.14 3.59
C ALA A 74 2.36 0.82 2.44
N PHE A 75 2.01 0.41 1.22
CA PHE A 75 2.21 1.18 0.01
C PHE A 75 0.90 1.27 -0.79
N GLY A 76 0.61 2.45 -1.31
CA GLY A 76 -0.51 2.74 -2.19
C GLY A 76 -0.03 3.42 -3.46
N ALA A 77 -0.42 4.67 -3.68
CA ALA A 77 0.00 5.44 -4.86
C ALA A 77 1.46 5.93 -4.82
N GLY A 78 2.16 5.79 -3.70
CA GLY A 78 3.55 6.25 -3.54
C GLY A 78 3.71 7.77 -3.52
N SER A 79 2.63 8.53 -3.39
CA SER A 79 2.61 10.00 -3.45
C SER A 79 2.84 10.69 -2.10
N SER A 80 3.45 10.00 -1.13
CA SER A 80 3.82 10.57 0.15
C SER A 80 4.92 11.63 -0.01
N LEU A 81 4.86 12.69 0.82
CA LEU A 81 5.85 13.76 0.86
C LEU A 81 6.73 13.71 2.13
N GLU A 82 6.45 12.80 3.05
CA GLU A 82 7.02 12.75 4.40
C GLU A 82 7.76 11.44 4.69
N GLY A 83 8.06 10.64 3.67
CA GLY A 83 8.80 9.39 3.83
C GLY A 83 7.99 8.22 4.41
N HIS A 84 6.65 8.31 4.49
CA HIS A 84 5.79 7.29 5.11
C HIS A 84 5.87 5.92 4.44
N VAL A 85 6.17 5.89 3.14
CA VAL A 85 6.24 4.66 2.35
C VAL A 85 7.65 4.05 2.31
N LEU A 86 8.64 4.71 2.92
CA LEU A 86 10.02 4.27 2.87
C LEU A 86 10.30 3.18 3.91
N PRO A 87 10.82 2.01 3.50
CA PRO A 87 11.14 0.92 4.42
C PRO A 87 12.50 1.13 5.09
N LEU A 88 12.61 2.16 5.93
CA LEU A 88 13.87 2.61 6.55
C LEU A 88 14.58 1.49 7.34
N PHE A 89 13.82 0.53 7.85
CA PHE A 89 14.34 -0.63 8.57
C PHE A 89 14.39 -1.91 7.75
N GLY A 90 14.27 -1.82 6.42
CA GLY A 90 14.16 -2.99 5.55
C GLY A 90 12.79 -3.66 5.64
N GLY A 91 12.75 -4.99 5.59
CA GLY A 91 11.50 -5.75 5.61
C GLY A 91 10.77 -5.71 4.28
N ILE A 92 9.44 -5.65 4.29
CA ILE A 92 8.61 -5.67 3.08
C ILE A 92 7.84 -4.36 2.87
N SER A 93 7.60 -4.05 1.60
CA SER A 93 6.56 -3.12 1.18
C SER A 93 5.29 -3.90 0.86
N LEU A 94 4.20 -3.61 1.55
CA LEU A 94 2.89 -4.23 1.35
C LEU A 94 2.06 -3.35 0.43
N ASP A 95 2.06 -3.67 -0.85
CA ASP A 95 1.39 -2.90 -1.89
C ASP A 95 -0.09 -3.29 -1.98
N LEU A 96 -0.96 -2.35 -1.66
CA LEU A 96 -2.42 -2.55 -1.60
C LEU A 96 -3.14 -2.11 -2.88
N THR A 97 -2.43 -1.72 -3.93
CA THR A 97 -3.02 -1.18 -5.17
C THR A 97 -3.92 -2.17 -5.89
N GLN A 98 -3.70 -3.49 -5.71
CA GLN A 98 -4.55 -4.53 -6.28
C GLN A 98 -5.89 -4.69 -5.57
N MET A 99 -6.03 -4.17 -4.36
CA MET A 99 -7.27 -4.14 -3.59
C MET A 99 -8.05 -2.87 -3.92
N ASN A 100 -8.65 -2.82 -5.12
CA ASN A 100 -9.21 -1.60 -5.71
C ASN A 100 -10.73 -1.66 -5.96
N LYS A 101 -11.47 -2.46 -5.21
CA LYS A 101 -12.92 -2.59 -5.35
C LYS A 101 -13.67 -1.54 -4.53
N ILE A 102 -14.71 -0.97 -5.14
CA ILE A 102 -15.73 -0.21 -4.42
C ILE A 102 -16.71 -1.24 -3.83
N ILE A 103 -16.84 -1.24 -2.49
CA ILE A 103 -17.59 -2.26 -1.76
C ILE A 103 -19.06 -1.84 -1.62
N GLU A 104 -19.29 -0.58 -1.25
CA GLU A 104 -20.64 -0.08 -0.97
C GLU A 104 -20.67 1.44 -1.15
N VAL A 105 -21.82 1.93 -1.60
CA VAL A 105 -22.11 3.36 -1.64
C VAL A 105 -23.46 3.61 -1.01
N ARG A 106 -23.47 4.50 -0.05
CA ARG A 106 -24.68 5.02 0.59
C ARG A 106 -24.77 6.52 0.34
N ALA A 107 -25.42 6.88 -0.78
CA ALA A 107 -25.49 8.27 -1.23
C ALA A 107 -26.24 9.18 -0.21
N ASP A 108 -27.30 8.68 0.38
CA ASP A 108 -28.10 9.42 1.37
C ASP A 108 -27.29 9.71 2.66
N ASP A 109 -26.35 8.83 3.00
CA ASP A 109 -25.48 8.99 4.16
C ASP A 109 -24.16 9.71 3.80
N LEU A 110 -23.91 10.00 2.53
CA LEU A 110 -22.64 10.51 1.99
C LEU A 110 -21.44 9.61 2.34
N ILE A 111 -21.65 8.31 2.35
CA ILE A 111 -20.62 7.31 2.72
C ILE A 111 -20.31 6.42 1.53
N VAL A 112 -19.00 6.22 1.29
CA VAL A 112 -18.48 5.20 0.37
C VAL A 112 -17.52 4.28 1.13
N ARG A 113 -17.73 2.97 1.01
CA ARG A 113 -16.81 1.97 1.51
C ARG A 113 -16.03 1.37 0.36
N VAL A 114 -14.72 1.50 0.40
CA VAL A 114 -13.79 1.08 -0.66
C VAL A 114 -12.66 0.24 -0.10
N GLN A 115 -11.99 -0.52 -0.95
CA GLN A 115 -10.69 -1.11 -0.64
C GLN A 115 -9.58 -0.05 -0.73
N PRO A 116 -8.43 -0.25 -0.05
CA PRO A 116 -7.39 0.77 0.12
C PRO A 116 -6.67 1.18 -1.18
N GLY A 117 -6.73 0.38 -2.23
CA GLY A 117 -6.14 0.68 -3.54
C GLY A 117 -7.05 1.49 -4.48
N VAL A 118 -8.25 1.89 -4.05
CA VAL A 118 -9.13 2.71 -4.88
C VAL A 118 -8.61 4.14 -4.97
N HIS A 119 -8.35 4.59 -6.19
CA HIS A 119 -7.98 5.96 -6.48
C HIS A 119 -9.20 6.88 -6.53
N ARG A 120 -9.06 8.12 -6.03
CA ARG A 120 -10.13 9.14 -6.08
C ARG A 120 -10.67 9.37 -7.49
N MET A 121 -9.80 9.38 -8.50
CA MET A 121 -10.23 9.57 -9.90
C MET A 121 -11.14 8.45 -10.37
N ALA A 122 -10.79 7.19 -10.09
CA ALA A 122 -11.64 6.04 -10.42
C ALA A 122 -13.00 6.11 -9.70
N LEU A 123 -13.02 6.65 -8.49
CA LEU A 123 -14.26 6.92 -7.76
C LEU A 123 -15.12 7.96 -8.49
N ASN A 124 -14.53 9.04 -8.96
CA ASN A 124 -15.23 10.13 -9.63
C ASN A 124 -15.76 9.73 -11.02
N GLU A 125 -15.01 8.96 -11.80
CA GLU A 125 -15.41 8.51 -13.14
C GLU A 125 -16.63 7.59 -13.12
N ASN A 126 -16.78 6.78 -12.09
CA ASN A 126 -17.91 5.85 -11.95
C ASN A 126 -19.17 6.46 -11.31
N TRP A 127 -19.11 7.74 -10.87
CA TRP A 127 -20.10 8.29 -9.95
C TRP A 127 -20.55 9.69 -10.31
N GLN A 128 -21.32 9.83 -11.39
CA GLN A 128 -22.04 11.06 -11.69
C GLN A 128 -23.05 11.47 -10.58
N VAL A 129 -23.32 10.59 -9.62
CA VAL A 129 -24.23 10.82 -8.50
C VAL A 129 -23.52 11.46 -7.28
N LEU A 130 -22.20 11.40 -7.21
CA LEU A 130 -21.40 12.01 -6.13
C LEU A 130 -20.86 13.41 -6.50
N VAL A 131 -21.54 14.13 -7.36
CA VAL A 131 -21.22 15.53 -7.74
C VAL A 131 -21.06 16.42 -6.48
N TYR A 132 -21.79 16.15 -5.42
CA TYR A 132 -21.68 16.87 -4.14
C TYR A 132 -20.38 16.58 -3.38
N PHE A 133 -19.84 15.36 -3.43
CA PHE A 133 -18.61 15.04 -2.71
C PHE A 133 -17.36 15.57 -3.40
N SER A 134 -17.34 15.62 -4.74
CA SER A 134 -16.22 16.17 -5.52
C SER A 134 -16.18 17.70 -5.49
N GLN A 135 -17.31 18.36 -5.41
CA GLN A 135 -17.37 19.82 -5.28
C GLN A 135 -16.88 20.30 -3.92
N LEU A 136 -17.27 19.64 -2.83
CA LEU A 136 -16.79 19.98 -1.49
C LEU A 136 -15.26 19.83 -1.34
N THR A 137 -14.64 18.85 -2.01
CA THR A 137 -13.18 18.69 -1.96
C THR A 137 -12.43 19.64 -2.90
N GLN A 138 -13.06 20.12 -3.99
CA GLN A 138 -12.47 21.15 -4.85
C GLN A 138 -12.48 22.56 -4.22
N GLU A 139 -13.50 22.88 -3.44
CA GLU A 139 -13.57 24.16 -2.72
C GLU A 139 -12.61 24.24 -1.52
N LEU A 140 -12.15 23.08 -1.01
CA LEU A 140 -11.21 23.00 0.11
C LEU A 140 -9.73 22.93 -0.30
N MET A 141 -9.42 22.85 -1.59
CA MET A 141 -8.07 22.91 -2.13
C MET A 141 -7.90 24.18 -2.98
N PRO A 142 -7.41 25.30 -2.41
CA PRO A 142 -6.98 26.44 -3.23
C PRO A 142 -5.81 26.01 -4.13
N HIS A 143 -5.85 26.48 -5.38
CA HIS A 143 -4.81 26.30 -6.42
C HIS A 143 -3.44 26.80 -5.98
#